data_b17424a4344bfa11e079d44d28d21237
#
_entry.id   b17424a4344bfa11e079d44d28d21237
#
_cell.length_a   1.000
_cell.length_b   1.000
_cell.length_c   1.000
_cell.angle_alpha   90.00
_cell.angle_beta   90.00
_cell.angle_gamma   90.00
#
_symmetry.space_group_name_H-M   'P 1'
#
loop_
_entity.id
_entity.type
_entity.pdbx_description
1 polymer ?
#
loop_
_entity_poly.entity_id
_entity_poly.type
_entity_poly.pdbx_seq_one_letter_code
_entity_poly.pdbx_strand_id
1 'polypeptide(L)'
;MRNHLLVLALLVCVASSARAADVRVLNDDAHFAEGPVWYHGKLYYVEYDRNSVTTWDGAKNTIFWSKPGCGPSAVIPTARGEFLTTCYDSGTIGRISADGRDLPPYSHDKDGNSFVGPNDFAPDRHGGIYFTCSGTAPGPKIDGKIFYLAADGTISQKATAVHSANGIVVSNDGKTLYAIETEEHRLIQFKIGPDASLSERQVFLNLDELTHNVGHIYPDGVKIDSRGHLYIGQNPRDVHAALAGTIFVVDAAGKLLRTLKLPSPGVPNLALSPDEKTVYVMALDQLDKSPYRGKVYAIANR
;
A
#
# COMPACT_ATOMS: atom_id res chain seq x y z
N MET A 1 -68.78 13.86 -16.57
CA MET A 1 -67.58 14.70 -16.62
C MET A 1 -66.72 14.28 -15.42
N ARG A 2 -65.66 13.53 -15.64
CA ARG A 2 -64.72 13.07 -14.59
C ARG A 2 -63.42 13.81 -14.78
N ASN A 3 -63.10 14.71 -13.83
CA ASN A 3 -61.84 15.42 -13.81
C ASN A 3 -60.72 14.49 -13.29
N HIS A 4 -59.70 14.18 -14.12
CA HIS A 4 -58.47 13.56 -13.69
C HIS A 4 -57.49 14.67 -13.29
N LEU A 5 -57.19 14.77 -12.00
CA LEU A 5 -56.05 15.54 -11.52
C LEU A 5 -54.77 14.74 -11.77
N LEU A 6 -53.90 15.30 -12.61
CA LEU A 6 -52.51 14.81 -12.76
C LEU A 6 -51.71 15.41 -11.59
N VAL A 7 -51.23 14.56 -10.70
CA VAL A 7 -50.21 14.92 -9.69
C VAL A 7 -48.84 14.74 -10.31
N LEU A 8 -48.17 15.84 -10.60
CA LEU A 8 -46.78 15.89 -11.07
C LEU A 8 -45.89 15.77 -9.86
N ALA A 9 -45.28 14.58 -9.66
CA ALA A 9 -44.25 14.37 -8.65
C ALA A 9 -42.93 14.98 -9.12
N LEU A 10 -42.51 16.12 -8.56
CA LEU A 10 -41.19 16.67 -8.74
C LEU A 10 -40.16 15.77 -8.01
N LEU A 11 -39.38 15.01 -8.76
CA LEU A 11 -38.17 14.38 -8.23
C LEU A 11 -37.10 15.48 -8.02
N VAL A 12 -36.92 15.92 -6.80
CA VAL A 12 -35.75 16.73 -6.43
C VAL A 12 -34.54 15.81 -6.36
N CYS A 13 -33.74 15.76 -7.42
CA CYS A 13 -32.38 15.20 -7.37
C CYS A 13 -31.55 16.11 -6.46
N VAL A 14 -31.36 15.71 -5.21
CA VAL A 14 -30.31 16.27 -4.35
C VAL A 14 -28.99 15.80 -4.91
N ALA A 15 -28.36 16.57 -5.77
CA ALA A 15 -26.98 16.39 -6.14
C ALA A 15 -26.14 16.63 -4.87
N SER A 16 -25.71 15.54 -4.24
CA SER A 16 -24.71 15.60 -3.19
C SER A 16 -23.41 16.08 -3.84
N SER A 17 -23.13 17.37 -3.73
CA SER A 17 -21.83 17.92 -4.11
C SER A 17 -20.79 17.28 -3.20
N ALA A 18 -20.03 16.32 -3.71
CA ALA A 18 -18.84 15.82 -3.06
C ALA A 18 -17.92 17.02 -2.79
N ARG A 19 -17.89 17.48 -1.54
CA ARG A 19 -16.98 18.54 -1.11
C ARG A 19 -15.57 18.01 -1.36
N ALA A 20 -14.79 18.74 -2.16
CA ALA A 20 -13.39 18.39 -2.38
C ALA A 20 -12.73 18.13 -1.02
N ALA A 21 -12.09 16.97 -0.87
CA ALA A 21 -11.37 16.65 0.37
C ALA A 21 -10.36 17.77 0.60
N ASP A 22 -10.22 18.23 1.85
CA ASP A 22 -9.16 19.18 2.22
C ASP A 22 -7.82 18.48 1.98
N VAL A 23 -7.23 18.72 0.81
CA VAL A 23 -5.97 18.12 0.37
C VAL A 23 -4.84 19.08 0.76
N ARG A 24 -3.96 18.63 1.64
CA ARG A 24 -2.74 19.38 2.01
C ARG A 24 -1.52 18.67 1.43
N VAL A 25 -0.65 19.41 0.73
CA VAL A 25 0.65 18.93 0.26
C VAL A 25 1.64 18.97 1.42
N LEU A 26 2.30 17.86 1.68
CA LEU A 26 3.36 17.70 2.69
C LEU A 26 4.76 17.70 2.07
N ASN A 27 4.86 17.17 0.84
CA ASN A 27 6.05 17.21 0.00
C ASN A 27 5.58 17.39 -1.45
N ASP A 28 6.04 18.43 -2.13
CA ASP A 28 5.70 18.76 -3.51
C ASP A 28 6.79 18.34 -4.54
N ASP A 29 7.90 17.79 -4.04
CA ASP A 29 9.01 17.27 -4.85
C ASP A 29 9.42 15.86 -4.39
N ALA A 30 8.44 14.97 -4.21
CA ALA A 30 8.71 13.58 -3.91
C ALA A 30 9.08 12.80 -5.18
N HIS A 31 10.02 11.84 -5.06
CA HIS A 31 10.50 11.03 -6.18
C HIS A 31 10.11 9.57 -5.99
N PHE A 32 8.96 9.18 -6.51
CA PHE A 32 8.32 7.89 -6.27
C PHE A 32 8.23 7.60 -4.77
N ALA A 33 7.45 8.44 -4.07
CA ALA A 33 7.17 8.20 -2.67
C ALA A 33 6.34 6.92 -2.51
N GLU A 34 6.73 6.06 -1.55
CA GLU A 34 6.17 4.74 -1.33
C GLU A 34 6.19 4.33 0.15
N GLY A 35 5.53 3.21 0.44
CA GLY A 35 5.59 2.42 1.66
C GLY A 35 5.59 3.19 2.97
N PRO A 36 4.60 4.07 3.21
CA PRO A 36 4.59 4.95 4.37
C PRO A 36 4.19 4.25 5.65
N VAL A 37 4.73 4.74 6.77
CA VAL A 37 4.31 4.39 8.13
C VAL A 37 4.31 5.61 9.04
N TRP A 38 3.27 5.72 9.87
CA TRP A 38 3.27 6.68 10.96
C TRP A 38 3.90 6.06 12.20
N TYR A 39 4.93 6.70 12.74
CA TYR A 39 5.63 6.19 13.92
C TYR A 39 6.16 7.33 14.80
N HIS A 40 5.87 7.30 16.11
CA HIS A 40 6.33 8.27 17.10
C HIS A 40 6.18 9.74 16.69
N GLY A 41 4.98 10.09 16.17
CA GLY A 41 4.65 11.48 15.82
C GLY A 41 5.21 11.96 14.48
N LYS A 42 5.80 11.06 13.67
CA LYS A 42 6.34 11.36 12.34
C LYS A 42 5.77 10.41 11.29
N LEU A 43 5.68 10.91 10.07
CA LEU A 43 5.46 10.07 8.90
C LEU A 43 6.84 9.69 8.34
N TYR A 44 7.09 8.40 8.21
CA TYR A 44 8.22 7.84 7.47
C TYR A 44 7.70 7.33 6.14
N TYR A 45 8.43 7.55 5.07
CA TYR A 45 8.13 7.02 3.74
C TYR A 45 9.42 6.87 2.94
N VAL A 46 9.40 6.04 1.92
CA VAL A 46 10.55 5.88 1.04
C VAL A 46 10.41 6.76 -0.19
N GLU A 47 11.53 7.10 -0.81
CA GLU A 47 11.60 7.71 -2.14
C GLU A 47 12.48 6.80 -3.00
N TYR A 48 11.83 6.00 -3.86
CA TYR A 48 12.46 4.97 -4.68
C TYR A 48 13.61 5.53 -5.53
N ASP A 49 13.34 6.56 -6.34
CA ASP A 49 14.36 7.15 -7.22
C ASP A 49 15.49 7.87 -6.46
N ARG A 50 15.24 8.32 -5.23
CA ARG A 50 16.26 8.91 -4.36
C ARG A 50 17.02 7.90 -3.54
N ASN A 51 16.63 6.64 -3.60
CA ASN A 51 17.22 5.58 -2.77
C ASN A 51 17.23 5.94 -1.29
N SER A 52 16.14 6.51 -0.76
CA SER A 52 16.10 7.06 0.58
C SER A 52 14.83 6.74 1.36
N VAL A 53 14.96 6.79 2.68
CA VAL A 53 13.84 6.92 3.61
C VAL A 53 13.79 8.38 4.07
N THR A 54 12.65 9.01 3.90
CA THR A 54 12.38 10.39 4.27
C THR A 54 11.39 10.45 5.44
N THR A 55 11.55 11.42 6.33
CA THR A 55 10.62 11.68 7.43
C THR A 55 9.96 13.04 7.26
N TRP A 56 8.66 13.13 7.57
CA TRP A 56 7.94 14.39 7.78
C TRP A 56 7.55 14.51 9.26
N ASP A 57 7.95 15.60 9.92
CA ASP A 57 7.81 15.84 11.36
C ASP A 57 6.64 16.75 11.74
N GLY A 58 5.78 17.06 10.79
CA GLY A 58 4.67 18.01 10.93
C GLY A 58 4.96 19.36 10.25
N ALA A 59 6.23 19.68 9.98
CA ALA A 59 6.66 20.93 9.38
C ALA A 59 7.55 20.75 8.15
N LYS A 60 8.51 19.84 8.18
CA LYS A 60 9.50 19.65 7.12
C LYS A 60 9.78 18.18 6.81
N ASN A 61 10.24 17.93 5.59
CA ASN A 61 10.77 16.66 5.16
C ASN A 61 12.30 16.63 5.36
N THR A 62 12.81 15.49 5.85
CA THR A 62 14.24 15.28 6.11
C THR A 62 14.62 13.86 5.72
N ILE A 63 15.72 13.68 5.00
CA ILE A 63 16.25 12.35 4.71
C ILE A 63 16.71 11.74 6.04
N PHE A 64 16.12 10.60 6.38
CA PHE A 64 16.47 9.82 7.58
C PHE A 64 17.58 8.81 7.28
N TRP A 65 17.54 8.21 6.08
CA TRP A 65 18.53 7.25 5.61
C TRP A 65 18.57 7.23 4.08
N SER A 66 19.72 6.86 3.51
CA SER A 66 19.83 6.62 2.07
C SER A 66 20.90 5.58 1.77
N LYS A 67 20.67 4.79 0.69
CA LYS A 67 21.61 3.78 0.22
C LYS A 67 21.50 3.60 -1.30
N PRO A 68 22.48 4.06 -2.07
CA PRO A 68 22.48 3.88 -3.53
C PRO A 68 22.26 2.44 -3.95
N GLY A 69 21.38 2.21 -4.92
CA GLY A 69 21.05 0.89 -5.45
C GLY A 69 20.09 0.06 -4.59
N CYS A 70 19.53 0.62 -3.53
CA CYS A 70 18.47 -0.05 -2.76
C CYS A 70 17.14 -0.09 -3.54
N GLY A 71 16.73 1.01 -4.15
CA GLY A 71 15.38 1.14 -4.72
C GLY A 71 14.30 0.81 -3.66
N PRO A 72 14.19 1.61 -2.56
CA PRO A 72 13.30 1.24 -1.46
C PRO A 72 11.83 1.38 -1.84
N SER A 73 10.99 0.38 -1.45
CA SER A 73 9.53 0.40 -1.71
C SER A 73 8.70 0.51 -0.43
N ALA A 74 9.23 0.16 0.75
CA ALA A 74 8.50 0.32 2.02
C ALA A 74 9.46 0.50 3.18
N VAL A 75 8.98 1.11 4.27
CA VAL A 75 9.69 1.24 5.54
C VAL A 75 8.77 0.90 6.70
N ILE A 76 9.29 0.18 7.71
CA ILE A 76 8.55 -0.18 8.91
C ILE A 76 9.45 -0.17 10.15
N PRO A 77 8.98 0.35 11.31
CA PRO A 77 9.69 0.17 12.57
C PRO A 77 9.54 -1.25 13.09
N THR A 78 10.54 -1.75 13.80
CA THR A 78 10.50 -3.03 14.51
C THR A 78 10.32 -2.84 16.01
N ALA A 79 9.90 -3.90 16.70
CA ALA A 79 9.83 -3.91 18.16
C ALA A 79 11.20 -3.72 18.84
N ARG A 80 12.31 -3.90 18.12
CA ARG A 80 13.68 -3.67 18.60
C ARG A 80 14.14 -2.22 18.47
N GLY A 81 13.30 -1.31 17.93
CA GLY A 81 13.63 0.08 17.69
C GLY A 81 14.47 0.33 16.43
N GLU A 82 14.74 -0.70 15.63
CA GLU A 82 15.30 -0.56 14.29
C GLU A 82 14.18 -0.27 13.29
N PHE A 83 14.56 0.19 12.09
CA PHE A 83 13.66 0.20 10.93
C PHE A 83 14.13 -0.84 9.91
N LEU A 84 13.16 -1.41 9.22
CA LEU A 84 13.39 -2.20 8.01
C LEU A 84 12.93 -1.41 6.79
N THR A 85 13.62 -1.60 5.67
CA THR A 85 13.19 -1.12 4.36
C THR A 85 13.32 -2.23 3.34
N THR A 86 12.34 -2.38 2.47
CA THR A 86 12.44 -3.26 1.31
C THR A 86 13.35 -2.58 0.28
N CYS A 87 14.40 -3.23 -0.15
CA CYS A 87 15.30 -2.75 -1.19
C CYS A 87 14.99 -3.54 -2.47
N TYR A 88 14.05 -3.05 -3.26
CA TYR A 88 13.51 -3.71 -4.44
C TYR A 88 14.60 -4.07 -5.46
N ASP A 89 15.47 -3.11 -5.80
CA ASP A 89 16.50 -3.29 -6.82
C ASP A 89 17.65 -4.21 -6.37
N SER A 90 18.08 -4.08 -5.11
CA SER A 90 19.17 -4.91 -4.59
C SER A 90 18.71 -6.29 -4.10
N GLY A 91 17.41 -6.55 -4.02
CA GLY A 91 16.88 -7.82 -3.52
C GLY A 91 17.21 -8.08 -2.05
N THR A 92 17.17 -7.04 -1.21
CA THR A 92 17.50 -7.18 0.23
C THR A 92 16.43 -6.52 1.11
N ILE A 93 16.39 -6.92 2.37
CA ILE A 93 15.70 -6.16 3.40
C ILE A 93 16.77 -5.35 4.14
N GLY A 94 16.81 -4.05 3.86
CA GLY A 94 17.69 -3.10 4.52
C GLY A 94 17.33 -2.97 6.01
N ARG A 95 18.35 -2.83 6.85
CA ARG A 95 18.16 -2.58 8.28
C ARG A 95 18.77 -1.24 8.64
N ILE A 96 18.04 -0.46 9.41
CA ILE A 96 18.39 0.91 9.74
C ILE A 96 18.26 1.06 11.26
N SER A 97 19.30 1.57 11.92
CA SER A 97 19.24 1.84 13.35
C SER A 97 18.29 3.00 13.68
N ALA A 98 17.89 3.14 14.94
CA ALA A 98 16.99 4.21 15.39
C ALA A 98 17.51 5.63 15.08
N ASP A 99 18.81 5.80 14.93
CA ASP A 99 19.48 7.05 14.57
C ASP A 99 19.82 7.18 13.07
N GLY A 100 19.30 6.28 12.22
CA GLY A 100 19.42 6.37 10.76
C GLY A 100 20.72 5.78 10.17
N ARG A 101 21.50 4.99 10.94
CA ARG A 101 22.70 4.33 10.42
C ARG A 101 22.35 3.02 9.71
N ASP A 102 23.08 2.72 8.64
CA ASP A 102 22.97 1.44 7.93
C ASP A 102 23.44 0.28 8.81
N LEU A 103 22.71 -0.82 8.81
CA LEU A 103 23.03 -2.06 9.48
C LEU A 103 23.13 -3.19 8.45
N PRO A 104 23.79 -4.32 8.76
CA PRO A 104 23.85 -5.45 7.84
C PRO A 104 22.46 -5.92 7.42
N PRO A 105 22.13 -5.96 6.11
CA PRO A 105 20.81 -6.31 5.62
C PRO A 105 20.55 -7.82 5.72
N TYR A 106 19.28 -8.22 5.60
CA TYR A 106 18.92 -9.58 5.26
C TYR A 106 18.93 -9.75 3.74
N SER A 107 19.58 -10.79 3.22
CA SER A 107 19.69 -11.06 1.78
C SER A 107 19.09 -12.41 1.35
N HIS A 108 18.83 -13.29 2.31
CA HIS A 108 18.34 -14.65 2.08
C HIS A 108 17.37 -15.08 3.18
N ASP A 109 16.50 -16.02 2.87
CA ASP A 109 15.76 -16.76 3.89
C ASP A 109 16.63 -17.85 4.56
N LYS A 110 16.05 -18.57 5.51
CA LYS A 110 16.73 -19.67 6.24
C LYS A 110 17.18 -20.84 5.35
N ASP A 111 16.62 -20.96 4.15
CA ASP A 111 16.91 -22.02 3.19
C ASP A 111 17.87 -21.55 2.08
N GLY A 112 18.39 -20.31 2.17
CA GLY A 112 19.32 -19.71 1.24
C GLY A 112 18.67 -19.10 -0.01
N ASN A 113 17.36 -18.94 -0.05
CA ASN A 113 16.68 -18.32 -1.19
C ASN A 113 16.81 -16.79 -1.13
N SER A 114 17.24 -16.19 -2.23
CA SER A 114 17.30 -14.73 -2.41
C SER A 114 15.91 -14.13 -2.55
N PHE A 115 15.80 -12.85 -2.20
CA PHE A 115 14.60 -12.06 -2.44
C PHE A 115 14.65 -11.43 -3.83
N VAL A 116 13.52 -11.41 -4.54
CA VAL A 116 13.40 -10.78 -5.86
C VAL A 116 12.29 -9.74 -5.81
N GLY A 117 12.67 -8.48 -5.89
CA GLY A 117 11.75 -7.36 -5.78
C GLY A 117 10.99 -7.32 -4.44
N PRO A 118 11.67 -7.29 -3.26
CA PRO A 118 10.97 -7.10 -1.99
C PRO A 118 10.22 -5.78 -2.01
N ASN A 119 8.92 -5.80 -1.58
CA ASN A 119 8.02 -4.70 -1.89
C ASN A 119 7.37 -4.07 -0.64
N ASP A 120 6.43 -4.70 0.06
CA ASP A 120 5.72 -4.09 1.20
C ASP A 120 5.74 -4.99 2.44
N PHE A 121 5.40 -4.43 3.60
CA PHE A 121 5.45 -5.07 4.91
C PHE A 121 4.09 -5.11 5.59
N ALA A 122 3.82 -6.20 6.31
CA ALA A 122 2.68 -6.34 7.22
C ALA A 122 3.13 -6.90 8.56
N PRO A 123 3.18 -6.10 9.64
CA PRO A 123 3.50 -6.61 10.97
C PRO A 123 2.36 -7.51 11.46
N ASP A 124 2.73 -8.56 12.18
CA ASP A 124 1.79 -9.36 12.94
C ASP A 124 1.67 -8.86 14.40
N ARG A 125 0.86 -9.56 15.22
CA ARG A 125 0.67 -9.21 16.63
C ARG A 125 1.71 -9.85 17.56
N HIS A 126 2.64 -10.63 17.01
CA HIS A 126 3.61 -11.42 17.77
C HIS A 126 5.05 -10.91 17.59
N GLY A 127 5.20 -9.75 16.92
CA GLY A 127 6.49 -9.12 16.66
C GLY A 127 7.21 -9.65 15.43
N GLY A 128 6.54 -10.46 14.61
CA GLY A 128 6.99 -10.85 13.28
C GLY A 128 6.43 -9.93 12.19
N ILE A 129 6.97 -10.07 10.99
CA ILE A 129 6.63 -9.20 9.86
C ILE A 129 6.55 -10.05 8.59
N TYR A 130 5.37 -10.08 7.95
CA TYR A 130 5.24 -10.58 6.60
C TYR A 130 5.77 -9.55 5.62
N PHE A 131 6.35 -9.98 4.51
CA PHE A 131 6.69 -9.10 3.41
C PHE A 131 6.50 -9.78 2.06
N THR A 132 6.15 -8.98 1.07
CA THR A 132 6.01 -9.41 -0.30
C THR A 132 7.31 -9.26 -1.06
N CYS A 133 7.50 -10.15 -2.04
CA CYS A 133 8.47 -10.02 -3.12
C CYS A 133 7.72 -10.12 -4.44
N SER A 134 7.79 -9.08 -5.25
CA SER A 134 7.02 -8.99 -6.51
C SER A 134 7.44 -10.04 -7.55
N GLY A 135 8.63 -10.64 -7.38
CA GLY A 135 9.23 -11.49 -8.39
C GLY A 135 9.80 -10.68 -9.55
N THR A 136 9.76 -11.25 -10.74
CA THR A 136 10.26 -10.60 -11.96
C THR A 136 9.21 -9.70 -12.64
N ALA A 137 8.30 -9.14 -11.86
CA ALA A 137 7.28 -8.21 -12.35
C ALA A 137 7.91 -6.85 -12.81
N PRO A 138 7.23 -6.11 -13.71
CA PRO A 138 6.00 -6.52 -14.41
C PRO A 138 6.27 -7.56 -15.49
N GLY A 139 5.27 -8.42 -15.75
CA GLY A 139 5.36 -9.40 -16.83
C GLY A 139 4.52 -10.66 -16.59
N PRO A 140 4.55 -11.63 -17.51
CA PRO A 140 3.67 -12.80 -17.47
C PRO A 140 4.10 -13.85 -16.42
N LYS A 141 5.25 -13.67 -15.76
CA LYS A 141 5.79 -14.66 -14.85
C LYS A 141 5.18 -14.53 -13.45
N ILE A 142 4.64 -15.64 -12.97
CA ILE A 142 4.00 -15.73 -11.64
C ILE A 142 5.00 -16.31 -10.66
N ASP A 143 6.00 -15.52 -10.26
CA ASP A 143 7.07 -15.94 -9.36
C ASP A 143 7.20 -15.09 -8.08
N GLY A 144 6.26 -14.19 -7.85
CA GLY A 144 6.20 -13.45 -6.59
C GLY A 144 5.91 -14.36 -5.40
N LYS A 145 6.34 -13.91 -4.23
CA LYS A 145 6.36 -14.68 -2.99
C LYS A 145 5.94 -13.84 -1.80
N ILE A 146 5.56 -14.53 -0.73
CA ILE A 146 5.37 -13.94 0.60
C ILE A 146 6.32 -14.62 1.56
N PHE A 147 7.10 -13.83 2.29
CA PHE A 147 8.01 -14.27 3.33
C PHE A 147 7.54 -13.79 4.71
N TYR A 148 8.11 -14.37 5.75
CA TYR A 148 7.89 -13.97 7.13
C TYR A 148 9.23 -13.87 7.86
N LEU A 149 9.48 -12.70 8.43
CA LEU A 149 10.59 -12.42 9.33
C LEU A 149 10.07 -12.60 10.77
N ALA A 150 10.53 -13.63 11.44
CA ALA A 150 10.18 -13.89 12.83
C ALA A 150 10.89 -12.92 13.80
N ALA A 151 10.38 -12.80 15.02
CA ALA A 151 10.97 -11.94 16.05
C ALA A 151 12.42 -12.26 16.40
N ASP A 152 12.88 -13.49 16.19
CA ASP A 152 14.28 -13.92 16.39
C ASP A 152 15.21 -13.53 15.23
N GLY A 153 14.66 -13.05 14.12
CA GLY A 153 15.41 -12.67 12.92
C GLY A 153 15.42 -13.74 11.82
N THR A 154 14.80 -14.90 12.05
CA THR A 154 14.69 -15.95 11.05
C THR A 154 13.70 -15.57 9.97
N ILE A 155 14.11 -15.69 8.70
CA ILE A 155 13.20 -15.46 7.56
C ILE A 155 12.83 -16.79 6.92
N SER A 156 11.56 -16.97 6.63
CA SER A 156 11.04 -18.17 5.96
C SER A 156 10.00 -17.80 4.89
N GLN A 157 10.02 -18.55 3.77
CA GLN A 157 9.01 -18.43 2.73
C GLN A 157 7.67 -19.02 3.21
N LYS A 158 6.56 -18.30 2.99
CA LYS A 158 5.20 -18.69 3.42
C LYS A 158 4.24 -18.94 2.28
N ALA A 159 4.40 -18.24 1.15
CA ALA A 159 3.60 -18.47 -0.06
C ALA A 159 4.41 -18.21 -1.33
N THR A 160 3.97 -18.82 -2.42
CA THR A 160 4.54 -18.70 -3.78
C THR A 160 3.44 -18.45 -4.79
N ALA A 161 3.82 -18.23 -6.03
CA ALA A 161 2.89 -18.04 -7.14
C ALA A 161 1.89 -16.90 -6.89
N VAL A 162 2.37 -15.78 -6.37
CA VAL A 162 1.64 -14.52 -6.26
C VAL A 162 2.03 -13.64 -7.45
N HIS A 163 1.07 -13.25 -8.29
CA HIS A 163 1.39 -12.53 -9.53
C HIS A 163 1.67 -11.05 -9.27
N SER A 164 2.94 -10.65 -9.34
CA SER A 164 3.36 -9.29 -8.97
C SER A 164 2.89 -8.93 -7.57
N ALA A 165 3.39 -9.70 -6.56
CA ALA A 165 3.05 -9.49 -5.15
C ALA A 165 3.43 -8.08 -4.72
N ASN A 166 2.46 -7.33 -4.17
CA ASN A 166 2.59 -5.93 -3.84
C ASN A 166 2.11 -5.66 -2.40
N GLY A 167 1.24 -4.68 -2.19
CA GLY A 167 0.73 -4.33 -0.89
C GLY A 167 0.23 -5.52 -0.07
N ILE A 168 0.48 -5.50 1.22
CA ILE A 168 0.17 -6.60 2.14
C ILE A 168 -0.30 -6.05 3.49
N VAL A 169 -1.28 -6.71 4.11
CA VAL A 169 -1.76 -6.31 5.44
C VAL A 169 -2.34 -7.50 6.20
N VAL A 170 -2.15 -7.51 7.52
CA VAL A 170 -2.78 -8.49 8.44
C VAL A 170 -4.06 -7.89 9.02
N SER A 171 -5.12 -8.69 9.08
CA SER A 171 -6.39 -8.30 9.71
C SER A 171 -6.24 -7.95 11.18
N ASN A 172 -7.15 -7.13 11.70
CA ASN A 172 -7.11 -6.66 13.10
C ASN A 172 -7.17 -7.78 14.15
N ASP A 173 -7.73 -8.93 13.81
CA ASP A 173 -7.76 -10.11 14.70
C ASP A 173 -6.53 -11.01 14.55
N GLY A 174 -5.62 -10.70 13.61
CA GLY A 174 -4.41 -11.45 13.33
C GLY A 174 -4.63 -12.79 12.61
N LYS A 175 -5.82 -13.06 12.06
CA LYS A 175 -6.16 -14.36 11.50
C LYS A 175 -6.13 -14.42 9.99
N THR A 176 -6.15 -13.28 9.31
CA THR A 176 -6.18 -13.19 7.86
C THR A 176 -5.05 -12.30 7.36
N LEU A 177 -4.35 -12.75 6.34
CA LEU A 177 -3.41 -11.95 5.58
C LEU A 177 -4.07 -11.61 4.24
N TYR A 178 -4.11 -10.33 3.90
CA TYR A 178 -4.50 -9.85 2.58
C TYR A 178 -3.23 -9.46 1.81
N ALA A 179 -3.16 -9.84 0.53
CA ALA A 179 -2.07 -9.47 -0.35
C ALA A 179 -2.61 -9.06 -1.73
N ILE A 180 -1.96 -8.09 -2.34
CA ILE A 180 -2.28 -7.63 -3.69
C ILE A 180 -1.56 -8.49 -4.72
N GLU A 181 -2.29 -8.87 -5.77
CA GLU A 181 -1.79 -9.35 -7.05
C GLU A 181 -2.05 -8.27 -8.09
N THR A 182 -1.05 -7.41 -8.33
CA THR A 182 -1.19 -6.24 -9.21
C THR A 182 -1.58 -6.61 -10.63
N GLU A 183 -0.90 -7.61 -11.23
CA GLU A 183 -1.15 -8.04 -12.62
C GLU A 183 -2.49 -8.80 -12.79
N GLU A 184 -3.09 -9.28 -11.70
CA GLU A 184 -4.39 -9.91 -11.69
C GLU A 184 -5.51 -8.96 -11.22
N HIS A 185 -5.20 -7.71 -10.97
CA HIS A 185 -6.14 -6.64 -10.55
C HIS A 185 -6.98 -7.01 -9.32
N ARG A 186 -6.38 -7.72 -8.34
CA ARG A 186 -7.15 -8.29 -7.24
C ARG A 186 -6.40 -8.31 -5.91
N LEU A 187 -7.17 -8.47 -4.83
CA LEU A 187 -6.68 -8.89 -3.53
C LEU A 187 -6.96 -10.39 -3.36
N ILE A 188 -5.95 -11.09 -2.85
CA ILE A 188 -6.08 -12.45 -2.33
C ILE A 188 -6.00 -12.43 -0.81
N GLN A 189 -6.56 -13.43 -0.17
CA GLN A 189 -6.45 -13.64 1.26
C GLN A 189 -5.95 -15.03 1.59
N PHE A 190 -5.30 -15.12 2.76
CA PHE A 190 -4.84 -16.36 3.38
C PHE A 190 -5.30 -16.41 4.82
N LYS A 191 -5.56 -17.60 5.33
CA LYS A 191 -5.68 -17.84 6.75
C LYS A 191 -4.29 -17.96 7.38
N ILE A 192 -4.08 -17.25 8.49
CA ILE A 192 -2.84 -17.29 9.26
C ILE A 192 -2.96 -18.39 10.31
N GLY A 193 -2.03 -19.35 10.27
CA GLY A 193 -1.89 -20.40 11.28
C GLY A 193 -0.94 -20.04 12.42
N PRO A 194 -0.78 -20.92 13.45
CA PRO A 194 -0.01 -20.63 14.66
C PRO A 194 1.47 -20.27 14.39
N ASP A 195 2.10 -20.89 13.39
CA ASP A 195 3.51 -20.68 13.06
C ASP A 195 3.69 -19.65 11.94
N ALA A 196 2.79 -18.65 11.90
CA ALA A 196 2.72 -17.70 10.78
C ALA A 196 2.61 -18.40 9.41
N SER A 197 2.12 -19.63 9.38
CA SER A 197 1.83 -20.36 8.15
C SER A 197 0.65 -19.74 7.43
N LEU A 198 0.67 -19.79 6.09
CA LEU A 198 -0.41 -19.31 5.25
C LEU A 198 -1.11 -20.49 4.58
N SER A 199 -2.43 -20.53 4.69
CA SER A 199 -3.29 -21.59 4.11
C SER A 199 -4.57 -20.99 3.52
N GLU A 200 -5.39 -21.82 2.90
CA GLU A 200 -6.72 -21.44 2.39
C GLU A 200 -6.67 -20.19 1.49
N ARG A 201 -5.69 -20.14 0.55
CA ARG A 201 -5.59 -19.02 -0.42
C ARG A 201 -6.87 -18.94 -1.25
N GLN A 202 -7.46 -17.75 -1.30
CA GLN A 202 -8.62 -17.47 -2.15
C GLN A 202 -8.63 -16.01 -2.62
N VAL A 203 -9.33 -15.72 -3.70
CA VAL A 203 -9.57 -14.34 -4.12
C VAL A 203 -10.56 -13.73 -3.13
N PHE A 204 -10.14 -12.60 -2.52
CA PHE A 204 -10.99 -11.81 -1.65
C PHE A 204 -11.81 -10.80 -2.45
N LEU A 205 -11.17 -10.12 -3.40
CA LEU A 205 -11.79 -9.03 -4.16
C LEU A 205 -11.14 -8.91 -5.54
N ASN A 206 -11.95 -8.87 -6.59
CA ASN A 206 -11.55 -8.45 -7.92
C ASN A 206 -11.92 -6.97 -8.09
N LEU A 207 -10.94 -6.09 -8.30
CA LEU A 207 -11.17 -4.65 -8.36
C LEU A 207 -11.85 -4.22 -9.67
N ASP A 208 -11.58 -4.90 -10.77
CA ASP A 208 -12.23 -4.58 -12.04
C ASP A 208 -13.75 -4.83 -11.93
N GLU A 209 -14.15 -5.93 -11.29
CA GLU A 209 -15.58 -6.23 -11.03
C GLU A 209 -16.19 -5.23 -10.05
N LEU A 210 -15.45 -4.86 -9.00
CA LEU A 210 -15.90 -3.85 -8.01
C LEU A 210 -16.24 -2.51 -8.67
N THR A 211 -15.53 -2.16 -9.72
CA THR A 211 -15.70 -0.90 -10.45
C THR A 211 -16.53 -1.06 -11.74
N HIS A 212 -17.25 -2.17 -11.88
CA HIS A 212 -18.09 -2.47 -13.05
C HIS A 212 -17.31 -2.46 -14.38
N ASN A 213 -16.05 -2.88 -14.35
CA ASN A 213 -15.15 -2.96 -15.52
C ASN A 213 -15.00 -1.63 -16.30
N VAL A 214 -14.99 -0.49 -15.58
CA VAL A 214 -14.73 0.85 -16.17
C VAL A 214 -13.31 0.96 -16.73
N GLY A 215 -12.44 0.01 -16.41
CA GLY A 215 -11.04 -0.09 -16.82
C GLY A 215 -10.28 -0.98 -15.86
N HIS A 216 -9.06 -1.33 -16.21
CA HIS A 216 -8.21 -2.12 -15.33
C HIS A 216 -7.70 -1.27 -14.16
N ILE A 217 -7.83 -1.84 -12.95
CA ILE A 217 -7.31 -1.27 -11.72
C ILE A 217 -6.01 -2.02 -11.39
N TYR A 218 -4.90 -1.32 -11.38
CA TYR A 218 -3.60 -1.87 -10.97
C TYR A 218 -3.38 -1.56 -9.48
N PRO A 219 -3.89 -2.40 -8.55
CA PRO A 219 -3.75 -2.17 -7.12
C PRO A 219 -2.28 -2.25 -6.73
N ASP A 220 -1.87 -1.42 -5.76
CA ASP A 220 -0.49 -1.29 -5.35
C ASP A 220 -0.37 -1.47 -3.82
N GLY A 221 -0.48 -0.44 -3.02
CA GLY A 221 -0.48 -0.54 -1.57
C GLY A 221 -1.86 -0.80 -0.97
N VAL A 222 -1.91 -1.49 0.18
CA VAL A 222 -3.13 -1.70 0.98
C VAL A 222 -2.88 -1.47 2.45
N LYS A 223 -3.79 -0.78 3.13
CA LYS A 223 -3.79 -0.58 4.60
C LYS A 223 -5.16 -0.87 5.17
N ILE A 224 -5.23 -1.12 6.49
CA ILE A 224 -6.47 -1.47 7.18
C ILE A 224 -6.71 -0.50 8.34
N ASP A 225 -7.97 -0.04 8.53
CA ASP A 225 -8.36 0.77 9.68
C ASP A 225 -8.78 -0.11 10.87
N SER A 226 -9.02 0.49 12.03
CA SER A 226 -9.43 -0.21 13.25
C SER A 226 -10.79 -0.93 13.14
N ARG A 227 -11.61 -0.55 12.17
CA ARG A 227 -12.90 -1.17 11.84
C ARG A 227 -12.78 -2.33 10.87
N GLY A 228 -11.59 -2.58 10.33
CA GLY A 228 -11.35 -3.62 9.33
C GLY A 228 -11.63 -3.18 7.90
N HIS A 229 -11.76 -1.88 7.63
CA HIS A 229 -11.88 -1.41 6.25
C HIS A 229 -10.52 -1.39 5.56
N LEU A 230 -10.45 -1.90 4.36
CA LEU A 230 -9.25 -1.91 3.54
C LEU A 230 -9.22 -0.68 2.63
N TYR A 231 -8.11 0.04 2.68
CA TYR A 231 -7.81 1.19 1.83
C TYR A 231 -6.81 0.74 0.77
N ILE A 232 -7.21 0.78 -0.48
CA ILE A 232 -6.45 0.22 -1.60
C ILE A 232 -6.05 1.36 -2.52
N GLY A 233 -4.75 1.61 -2.62
CA GLY A 233 -4.17 2.51 -3.61
C GLY A 233 -3.99 1.80 -4.95
N GLN A 234 -3.73 2.58 -5.99
CA GLN A 234 -3.44 2.04 -7.32
C GLN A 234 -2.42 2.88 -8.07
N ASN A 235 -1.66 2.22 -8.91
CA ASN A 235 -0.72 2.85 -9.81
C ASN A 235 -1.13 2.57 -11.25
N PRO A 236 -2.00 3.40 -11.87
CA PRO A 236 -2.56 3.13 -13.18
C PRO A 236 -1.45 3.18 -14.25
N ARG A 237 -1.56 2.33 -15.28
CA ARG A 237 -0.63 2.35 -16.42
C ARG A 237 -0.91 3.49 -17.40
N ASP A 238 -2.09 4.12 -17.29
CA ASP A 238 -2.48 5.31 -18.03
C ASP A 238 -2.92 6.41 -17.06
N VAL A 239 -2.23 7.53 -17.07
CA VAL A 239 -2.53 8.71 -16.23
C VAL A 239 -3.91 9.32 -16.52
N HIS A 240 -4.49 9.05 -17.68
CA HIS A 240 -5.81 9.50 -18.10
C HIS A 240 -6.92 8.47 -17.83
N ALA A 241 -6.58 7.31 -17.22
CA ALA A 241 -7.58 6.32 -16.86
C ALA A 241 -8.69 6.94 -15.97
N ALA A 242 -9.93 6.54 -16.20
CA ALA A 242 -11.10 7.10 -15.53
C ALA A 242 -11.01 7.07 -14.00
N LEU A 243 -10.34 6.06 -13.46
CA LEU A 243 -10.15 5.86 -12.03
C LEU A 243 -8.75 6.24 -11.53
N ALA A 244 -7.91 6.88 -12.36
CA ALA A 244 -6.61 7.40 -11.92
C ALA A 244 -6.78 8.32 -10.69
N GLY A 245 -5.82 8.31 -9.77
CA GLY A 245 -5.85 9.10 -8.53
C GLY A 245 -6.94 8.68 -7.54
N THR A 246 -7.31 7.42 -7.51
CA THR A 246 -8.40 6.92 -6.64
C THR A 246 -7.85 5.94 -5.59
N ILE A 247 -8.26 6.13 -4.33
CA ILE A 247 -8.16 5.12 -3.27
C ILE A 247 -9.55 4.50 -3.12
N PHE A 248 -9.61 3.17 -3.14
CA PHE A 248 -10.83 2.42 -2.88
C PHE A 248 -10.88 2.04 -1.41
N VAL A 249 -12.01 2.28 -0.75
CA VAL A 249 -12.24 1.86 0.63
C VAL A 249 -13.34 0.82 0.64
N VAL A 250 -13.00 -0.40 1.06
CA VAL A 250 -13.92 -1.53 1.10
C VAL A 250 -14.08 -2.06 2.54
N ASP A 251 -15.21 -2.67 2.85
CA ASP A 251 -15.43 -3.33 4.14
C ASP A 251 -14.81 -4.74 4.17
N ALA A 252 -14.93 -5.41 5.32
CA ALA A 252 -14.42 -6.77 5.52
C ALA A 252 -15.10 -7.84 4.66
N ALA A 253 -16.21 -7.51 3.98
CA ALA A 253 -16.88 -8.37 3.02
C ALA A 253 -16.50 -8.05 1.56
N GLY A 254 -15.58 -7.08 1.34
CA GLY A 254 -15.16 -6.65 0.01
C GLY A 254 -16.13 -5.66 -0.68
N LYS A 255 -17.14 -5.16 0.03
CA LYS A 255 -18.07 -4.18 -0.51
C LYS A 255 -17.45 -2.80 -0.54
N LEU A 256 -17.54 -2.09 -1.67
CA LEU A 256 -17.11 -0.71 -1.80
C LEU A 256 -17.96 0.20 -0.89
N LEU A 257 -17.28 0.89 0.03
CA LEU A 257 -17.91 1.87 0.92
C LEU A 257 -17.83 3.28 0.32
N ARG A 258 -16.67 3.65 -0.18
CA ARG A 258 -16.39 4.95 -0.79
C ARG A 258 -15.08 4.94 -1.57
N THR A 259 -14.86 6.01 -2.30
CA THR A 259 -13.58 6.33 -2.93
C THR A 259 -13.05 7.67 -2.43
N LEU A 260 -11.72 7.81 -2.36
CA LEU A 260 -11.04 9.08 -2.11
C LEU A 260 -10.30 9.47 -3.39
N LYS A 261 -10.49 10.72 -3.84
CA LYS A 261 -9.88 11.23 -5.06
C LYS A 261 -8.71 12.15 -4.75
N LEU A 262 -7.61 11.97 -5.48
CA LEU A 262 -6.40 12.75 -5.42
C LEU A 262 -6.20 13.52 -6.75
N PRO A 263 -5.50 14.67 -6.70
CA PRO A 263 -5.12 15.38 -7.94
C PRO A 263 -4.11 14.60 -8.79
N SER A 264 -3.20 13.84 -8.15
CA SER A 264 -2.18 13.03 -8.84
C SER A 264 -2.77 11.73 -9.35
N PRO A 265 -2.41 11.25 -10.55
CA PRO A 265 -3.00 10.05 -11.15
C PRO A 265 -2.58 8.74 -10.48
N GLY A 266 -1.34 8.61 -10.00
CA GLY A 266 -0.85 7.44 -9.29
C GLY A 266 -1.00 7.61 -7.78
N VAL A 267 -1.43 6.55 -7.10
CA VAL A 267 -1.52 6.45 -5.64
C VAL A 267 -0.93 5.09 -5.24
N PRO A 268 0.40 4.95 -5.27
CA PRO A 268 1.01 3.66 -5.00
C PRO A 268 0.76 3.18 -3.57
N ASN A 269 0.82 4.06 -2.56
CA ASN A 269 0.62 3.62 -1.18
C ASN A 269 0.05 4.73 -0.28
N LEU A 270 -0.30 4.37 0.94
CA LEU A 270 -0.89 5.28 1.92
C LEU A 270 -0.61 4.83 3.37
N ALA A 271 -0.81 5.73 4.32
CA ALA A 271 -0.85 5.41 5.75
C ALA A 271 -2.00 6.15 6.43
N LEU A 272 -2.52 5.57 7.52
CA LEU A 272 -3.52 6.23 8.35
C LEU A 272 -2.85 6.93 9.54
N SER A 273 -3.39 8.09 9.94
CA SER A 273 -3.00 8.70 11.21
C SER A 273 -3.46 7.82 12.38
N PRO A 274 -2.85 7.91 13.58
CA PRO A 274 -3.26 7.11 14.73
C PRO A 274 -4.72 7.28 15.16
N ASP A 275 -5.30 8.44 14.89
CA ASP A 275 -6.73 8.72 15.16
C ASP A 275 -7.61 8.42 13.95
N GLU A 276 -7.02 7.91 12.87
CA GLU A 276 -7.66 7.55 11.60
C GLU A 276 -8.42 8.68 10.91
N LYS A 277 -8.21 9.94 11.32
CA LYS A 277 -8.88 11.10 10.69
C LYS A 277 -8.16 11.64 9.48
N THR A 278 -6.91 11.23 9.27
CA THR A 278 -6.08 11.64 8.15
C THR A 278 -5.55 10.42 7.40
N VAL A 279 -5.63 10.46 6.08
CA VAL A 279 -4.91 9.55 5.19
C VAL A 279 -3.70 10.29 4.65
N TYR A 280 -2.50 9.77 4.90
CA TYR A 280 -1.28 10.21 4.27
C TYR A 280 -1.10 9.42 2.99
N VAL A 281 -0.96 10.12 1.86
CA VAL A 281 -0.99 9.49 0.53
C VAL A 281 0.31 9.75 -0.19
N MET A 282 0.96 8.68 -0.58
CA MET A 282 2.05 8.70 -1.54
C MET A 282 1.43 8.79 -2.93
N ALA A 283 1.90 9.74 -3.75
CA ALA A 283 1.27 9.99 -5.04
C ALA A 283 2.30 10.25 -6.13
N LEU A 284 1.96 9.86 -7.35
CA LEU A 284 2.76 10.04 -8.55
C LEU A 284 2.02 10.94 -9.55
N ASP A 285 2.70 11.99 -9.99
CA ASP A 285 2.22 12.87 -11.06
C ASP A 285 2.68 12.37 -12.45
N GLN A 286 3.79 11.63 -12.49
CA GLN A 286 4.42 11.10 -13.70
C GLN A 286 4.70 9.62 -13.53
N LEU A 287 4.23 8.79 -14.48
CA LEU A 287 4.28 7.34 -14.42
C LEU A 287 5.12 6.70 -15.54
N ASP A 288 5.54 7.48 -16.54
CA ASP A 288 6.10 6.97 -17.80
C ASP A 288 7.62 6.85 -17.80
N LYS A 289 8.31 7.62 -16.95
CA LYS A 289 9.79 7.61 -16.88
C LYS A 289 10.34 8.18 -15.57
N SER A 290 11.49 7.68 -15.16
CA SER A 290 12.29 8.26 -14.08
C SER A 290 12.90 9.62 -14.51
N PRO A 291 13.03 10.57 -13.55
CA PRO A 291 12.58 10.44 -12.18
C PRO A 291 11.05 10.51 -12.08
N TYR A 292 10.46 9.50 -11.43
CA TYR A 292 9.02 9.43 -11.22
C TYR A 292 8.58 10.48 -10.20
N ARG A 293 8.25 11.67 -10.67
CA ARG A 293 7.87 12.79 -9.80
C ARG A 293 6.48 12.60 -9.25
N GLY A 294 6.33 13.07 -8.01
CA GLY A 294 5.05 12.99 -7.31
C GLY A 294 5.02 13.88 -6.07
N LYS A 295 4.06 13.59 -5.23
CA LYS A 295 3.80 14.37 -4.01
C LYS A 295 3.44 13.47 -2.85
N VAL A 296 3.57 14.01 -1.65
CA VAL A 296 2.98 13.43 -0.44
C VAL A 296 1.85 14.32 0.01
N TYR A 297 0.67 13.74 0.18
CA TYR A 297 -0.53 14.45 0.62
C TYR A 297 -0.98 14.01 2.01
N ALA A 298 -1.68 14.91 2.70
CA ALA A 298 -2.57 14.59 3.80
C ALA A 298 -4.00 14.96 3.39
N ILE A 299 -4.92 14.01 3.50
CA ILE A 299 -6.34 14.22 3.18
C ILE A 299 -7.22 13.80 4.36
N ALA A 300 -8.36 14.47 4.52
CA ALA A 300 -9.32 14.10 5.56
C ALA A 300 -9.95 12.73 5.24
N ASN A 301 -9.96 11.84 6.22
CA ASN A 301 -10.58 10.51 6.14
C ASN A 301 -12.06 10.59 6.54
N ARG A 302 -12.91 11.04 5.62
CA ARG A 302 -14.37 11.25 5.85
C ARG A 302 -15.22 10.29 5.04
#